data_8ce33965a476e6ace6ae97bae73940a7
#
_entry.id   8ce33965a476e6ace6ae97bae73940a7
#
_cell.length_a   1.000
_cell.length_b   1.000
_cell.length_c   1.000
_cell.angle_alpha   90.00
_cell.angle_beta   90.00
_cell.angle_gamma   90.00
#
_symmetry.space_group_name_H-M   'P 1'
#
loop_
_entity.id
_entity.type
_entity.pdbx_description
1 polymer ?
#
loop_
_entity_poly.entity_id
_entity_poly.type
_entity_poly.pdbx_seq_one_letter_code
_entity_poly.pdbx_strand_id
1 'polypeptide(L)'
;AKMLAQIGLLNATEADDLVLALQEIITAIEKGDFEIEDSFEDVHSKIEYLLTEKLGDAGKKIHTARSRNDQVLVDVNLYLKDVVITLKEQVKTLFDLLMESAEQYQNVLLPGYTHLQIAMPSSFGMWFSAYAETLIDDITMLNAALKVVNQNPLGSAAGYGSSFPINRTFTTQELGFATLKFNSVAAQMSRGKSEKTVAFAMSSVAATLAKFSMDVCLYMSQNFDFISLPAHLTTGSSIMPHKKNPDVFELIRGKCN
;
A
#
# COMPACT_ATOMS: atom_id res chain seq x y z
N ALA A 1 23.39 3.64 9.59
CA ALA A 1 24.37 4.46 10.32
C ALA A 1 24.26 4.22 11.85
N LYS A 2 23.17 4.59 12.53
CA LYS A 2 23.03 4.51 14.00
C LYS A 2 23.39 3.14 14.60
N MET A 3 22.91 2.03 14.01
CA MET A 3 23.22 0.67 14.47
C MET A 3 24.73 0.37 14.35
N LEU A 4 25.37 0.78 13.26
CA LEU A 4 26.82 0.60 13.05
C LEU A 4 27.64 1.38 14.08
N ALA A 5 27.17 2.57 14.49
CA ALA A 5 27.78 3.32 15.60
C ALA A 5 27.60 2.58 16.94
N GLN A 6 26.41 2.04 17.22
CA GLN A 6 26.13 1.30 18.45
C GLN A 6 27.06 0.09 18.65
N ILE A 7 27.46 -0.58 17.57
CA ILE A 7 28.36 -1.73 17.61
C ILE A 7 29.84 -1.36 17.39
N GLY A 8 30.18 -0.06 17.35
CA GLY A 8 31.54 0.44 17.28
C GLY A 8 32.21 0.37 15.91
N LEU A 9 31.46 0.13 14.83
CA LEU A 9 31.98 0.15 13.44
C LEU A 9 32.02 1.56 12.85
N LEU A 10 31.22 2.48 13.36
CA LEU A 10 31.29 3.92 13.12
C LEU A 10 31.55 4.62 14.46
N ASN A 11 32.30 5.71 14.43
CA ASN A 11 32.29 6.63 15.57
C ASN A 11 31.06 7.57 15.47
N ALA A 12 30.79 8.33 16.52
CA ALA A 12 29.61 9.19 16.60
C ALA A 12 29.59 10.24 15.47
N THR A 13 30.72 10.88 15.18
CA THR A 13 30.82 11.90 14.14
C THR A 13 30.56 11.28 12.75
N GLU A 14 31.16 10.14 12.43
CA GLU A 14 30.90 9.44 11.17
C GLU A 14 29.42 9.08 11.00
N ALA A 15 28.73 8.68 12.08
CA ALA A 15 27.32 8.34 12.04
C ALA A 15 26.44 9.57 11.81
N ASP A 16 26.74 10.69 12.46
CA ASP A 16 26.02 11.95 12.30
C ASP A 16 26.23 12.53 10.89
N ASP A 17 27.46 12.52 10.38
CA ASP A 17 27.77 12.95 9.02
C ASP A 17 27.04 12.11 7.95
N LEU A 18 26.97 10.79 8.14
CA LEU A 18 26.21 9.89 7.26
C LEU A 18 24.72 10.20 7.30
N VAL A 19 24.14 10.45 8.49
CA VAL A 19 22.72 10.81 8.61
C VAL A 19 22.42 12.14 7.91
N LEU A 20 23.28 13.16 8.09
CA LEU A 20 23.13 14.44 7.41
C LEU A 20 23.24 14.29 5.89
N ALA A 21 24.23 13.56 5.41
CA ALA A 21 24.39 13.32 3.96
C ALA A 21 23.19 12.58 3.34
N LEU A 22 22.63 11.59 4.06
CA LEU A 22 21.41 10.90 3.61
C LEU A 22 20.19 11.83 3.58
N GLN A 23 20.06 12.74 4.54
CA GLN A 23 18.98 13.72 4.55
C GLN A 23 19.06 14.70 3.37
N GLU A 24 20.30 15.11 3.00
CA GLU A 24 20.50 15.94 1.81
C GLU A 24 20.12 15.19 0.52
N ILE A 25 20.43 13.89 0.42
CA ILE A 25 20.03 13.05 -0.72
C ILE A 25 18.49 12.96 -0.77
N ILE A 26 17.81 12.73 0.36
CA ILE A 26 16.35 12.72 0.41
C ILE A 26 15.78 14.06 -0.08
N THR A 27 16.35 15.17 0.37
CA THR A 27 15.91 16.51 -0.06
C THR A 27 16.11 16.72 -1.57
N ALA A 28 17.18 16.19 -2.16
CA ALA A 28 17.41 16.25 -3.60
C ALA A 28 16.39 15.39 -4.37
N ILE A 29 16.04 14.21 -3.85
CA ILE A 29 15.00 13.34 -4.42
C ILE A 29 13.64 14.05 -4.41
N GLU A 30 13.25 14.67 -3.30
CA GLU A 30 11.98 15.40 -3.16
C GLU A 30 11.89 16.61 -4.09
N LYS A 31 13.01 17.22 -4.44
CA LYS A 31 13.07 18.34 -5.40
C LYS A 31 13.11 17.90 -6.86
N GLY A 32 13.29 16.62 -7.12
CA GLY A 32 13.48 16.09 -8.47
C GLY A 32 14.90 16.28 -9.03
N ASP A 33 15.87 16.60 -8.18
CA ASP A 33 17.27 16.84 -8.54
C ASP A 33 18.15 15.56 -8.41
N PHE A 34 17.51 14.38 -8.36
CA PHE A 34 18.20 13.12 -8.22
C PHE A 34 17.89 12.21 -9.40
N GLU A 35 18.93 11.87 -10.16
CA GLU A 35 18.85 10.92 -11.26
C GLU A 35 19.74 9.69 -10.97
N ILE A 36 19.33 8.55 -11.52
CA ILE A 36 20.10 7.32 -11.51
C ILE A 36 20.59 7.12 -12.94
N GLU A 37 21.84 7.44 -13.21
CA GLU A 37 22.47 7.30 -14.53
C GLU A 37 22.66 5.81 -14.87
N ASP A 38 22.64 5.47 -16.15
CA ASP A 38 22.81 4.09 -16.68
C ASP A 38 24.09 3.37 -16.21
N SER A 39 25.06 4.12 -15.67
CA SER A 39 26.28 3.58 -15.07
C SER A 39 26.08 2.94 -13.70
N PHE A 40 24.95 3.20 -13.02
CA PHE A 40 24.61 2.62 -11.73
C PHE A 40 23.63 1.46 -11.89
N GLU A 41 23.84 0.39 -11.14
CA GLU A 41 22.97 -0.77 -11.15
C GLU A 41 21.58 -0.44 -10.57
N ASP A 42 21.55 0.38 -9.52
CA ASP A 42 20.33 0.74 -8.79
C ASP A 42 20.51 2.00 -7.91
N VAL A 43 19.43 2.40 -7.24
CA VAL A 43 19.42 3.53 -6.29
C VAL A 43 20.43 3.37 -5.14
N HIS A 44 20.63 2.17 -4.66
CA HIS A 44 21.56 1.93 -3.55
C HIS A 44 23.02 2.18 -3.98
N SER A 45 23.38 1.70 -5.18
CA SER A 45 24.72 1.95 -5.75
C SER A 45 24.98 3.45 -5.93
N LYS A 46 23.97 4.19 -6.40
CA LYS A 46 24.06 5.65 -6.53
C LYS A 46 24.23 6.34 -5.18
N ILE A 47 23.44 5.96 -4.17
CA ILE A 47 23.54 6.53 -2.82
C ILE A 47 24.89 6.20 -2.18
N GLU A 48 25.37 4.97 -2.29
CA GLU A 48 26.69 4.56 -1.78
C GLU A 48 27.82 5.34 -2.43
N TYR A 49 27.72 5.57 -3.74
CA TYR A 49 28.67 6.41 -4.48
C TYR A 49 28.68 7.86 -3.95
N LEU A 50 27.51 8.50 -3.84
CA LEU A 50 27.40 9.87 -3.34
C LEU A 50 27.92 10.03 -1.91
N LEU A 51 27.63 9.07 -1.04
CA LEU A 51 28.16 9.05 0.32
C LEU A 51 29.68 8.88 0.34
N THR A 52 30.21 8.05 -0.55
CA THR A 52 31.67 7.83 -0.65
C THR A 52 32.38 9.08 -1.19
N GLU A 53 31.82 9.74 -2.22
CA GLU A 53 32.36 11.00 -2.75
C GLU A 53 32.39 12.08 -1.67
N LYS A 54 31.34 12.17 -0.86
CA LYS A 54 31.22 13.22 0.17
C LYS A 54 32.01 12.93 1.44
N LEU A 55 32.04 11.68 1.91
CA LEU A 55 32.54 11.29 3.23
C LEU A 55 33.74 10.33 3.18
N GLY A 56 34.22 9.96 2.00
CA GLY A 56 35.36 9.05 1.83
C GLY A 56 35.08 7.68 2.46
N ASP A 57 36.01 7.22 3.30
CA ASP A 57 35.89 5.89 3.90
C ASP A 57 34.70 5.72 4.85
N ALA A 58 34.21 6.78 5.48
CA ALA A 58 32.99 6.73 6.29
C ALA A 58 31.77 6.39 5.42
N GLY A 59 31.70 6.94 4.19
CA GLY A 59 30.64 6.61 3.22
C GLY A 59 30.61 5.13 2.86
N LYS A 60 31.76 4.50 2.66
CA LYS A 60 31.86 3.06 2.35
C LYS A 60 31.39 2.16 3.48
N LYS A 61 31.53 2.58 4.74
CA LYS A 61 31.14 1.79 5.92
C LYS A 61 29.64 1.54 6.00
N ILE A 62 28.79 2.35 5.33
CA ILE A 62 27.31 2.19 5.40
C ILE A 62 26.87 0.82 4.88
N HIS A 63 27.60 0.22 3.95
CA HIS A 63 27.31 -1.11 3.39
C HIS A 63 27.73 -2.28 4.30
N THR A 64 28.42 -2.01 5.41
CA THR A 64 28.97 -3.07 6.28
C THR A 64 27.88 -4.04 6.75
N ALA A 65 28.16 -5.35 6.64
CA ALA A 65 27.29 -6.46 7.04
C ALA A 65 25.94 -6.50 6.31
N ARG A 66 25.84 -5.96 5.12
CA ARG A 66 24.65 -5.94 4.29
C ARG A 66 24.87 -6.69 2.99
N SER A 67 23.74 -7.07 2.38
CA SER A 67 23.64 -7.49 0.99
C SER A 67 22.58 -6.65 0.29
N ARG A 68 22.69 -6.48 -1.02
CA ARG A 68 21.62 -5.90 -1.82
C ARG A 68 20.29 -6.64 -1.60
N ASN A 69 20.35 -7.93 -1.34
CA ASN A 69 19.15 -8.75 -1.09
C ASN A 69 18.37 -8.31 0.14
N ASP A 70 19.01 -8.13 1.31
CA ASP A 70 18.26 -7.70 2.52
C ASP A 70 17.95 -6.21 2.53
N GLN A 71 18.70 -5.38 1.81
CA GLN A 71 18.35 -3.98 1.58
C GLN A 71 17.04 -3.87 0.79
N VAL A 72 16.95 -4.54 -0.36
CA VAL A 72 15.72 -4.50 -1.19
C VAL A 72 14.53 -5.11 -0.44
N LEU A 73 14.73 -6.17 0.35
CA LEU A 73 13.66 -6.75 1.14
C LEU A 73 13.09 -5.78 2.19
N VAL A 74 13.96 -5.04 2.88
CA VAL A 74 13.49 -4.07 3.89
C VAL A 74 12.78 -2.91 3.24
N ASP A 75 13.27 -2.40 2.10
CA ASP A 75 12.65 -1.31 1.36
C ASP A 75 11.24 -1.69 0.88
N VAL A 76 11.12 -2.87 0.26
CA VAL A 76 9.83 -3.40 -0.20
C VAL A 76 8.86 -3.59 0.98
N ASN A 77 9.34 -4.13 2.12
CA ASN A 77 8.47 -4.32 3.28
C ASN A 77 8.02 -2.99 3.91
N LEU A 78 8.89 -1.98 3.97
CA LEU A 78 8.52 -0.63 4.42
C LEU A 78 7.48 -0.02 3.49
N TYR A 79 7.71 -0.05 2.18
CA TYR A 79 6.77 0.45 1.18
C TYR A 79 5.41 -0.25 1.27
N LEU A 80 5.38 -1.58 1.29
CA LEU A 80 4.14 -2.35 1.38
C LEU A 80 3.39 -2.11 2.69
N LYS A 81 4.11 -1.93 3.81
CA LYS A 81 3.53 -1.56 5.09
C LYS A 81 2.78 -0.23 4.99
N ASP A 82 3.40 0.80 4.42
CA ASP A 82 2.81 2.12 4.28
C ASP A 82 1.62 2.10 3.31
N VAL A 83 1.74 1.39 2.19
CA VAL A 83 0.63 1.18 1.23
C VAL A 83 -0.57 0.52 1.92
N VAL A 84 -0.36 -0.55 2.68
CA VAL A 84 -1.46 -1.24 3.37
C VAL A 84 -2.10 -0.35 4.44
N ILE A 85 -1.32 0.42 5.20
CA ILE A 85 -1.85 1.37 6.19
C ILE A 85 -2.72 2.42 5.51
N THR A 86 -2.21 3.05 4.45
CA THR A 86 -2.96 4.06 3.68
C THR A 86 -4.25 3.48 3.08
N LEU A 87 -4.18 2.27 2.50
CA LEU A 87 -5.35 1.61 1.93
C LEU A 87 -6.41 1.30 3.01
N LYS A 88 -6.01 0.89 4.20
CA LYS A 88 -6.94 0.67 5.32
C LYS A 88 -7.68 1.95 5.72
N GLU A 89 -7.00 3.09 5.74
CA GLU A 89 -7.62 4.39 6.03
C GLU A 89 -8.63 4.78 4.93
N GLN A 90 -8.29 4.54 3.66
CA GLN A 90 -9.20 4.78 2.54
C GLN A 90 -10.42 3.87 2.59
N VAL A 91 -10.25 2.58 2.88
CA VAL A 91 -11.37 1.63 3.04
C VAL A 91 -12.24 2.03 4.23
N LYS A 92 -11.64 2.48 5.35
CA LYS A 92 -12.40 3.01 6.47
C LYS A 92 -13.24 4.24 6.08
N THR A 93 -12.66 5.15 5.32
CA THR A 93 -13.40 6.34 4.85
C THR A 93 -14.60 5.94 4.00
N LEU A 94 -14.43 4.97 3.10
CA LEU A 94 -15.56 4.45 2.31
C LEU A 94 -16.59 3.75 3.18
N PHE A 95 -16.17 2.97 4.17
CA PHE A 95 -17.07 2.33 5.14
C PHE A 95 -17.92 3.37 5.87
N ASP A 96 -17.29 4.43 6.40
CA ASP A 96 -18.00 5.49 7.13
C ASP A 96 -19.05 6.17 6.23
N LEU A 97 -18.70 6.48 4.97
CA LEU A 97 -19.63 7.06 3.98
C LEU A 97 -20.81 6.14 3.64
N LEU A 98 -20.56 4.83 3.51
CA LEU A 98 -21.62 3.86 3.25
C LEU A 98 -22.56 3.72 4.45
N MET A 99 -22.03 3.75 5.68
CA MET A 99 -22.84 3.71 6.90
C MET A 99 -23.67 4.98 7.07
N GLU A 100 -23.11 6.15 6.84
CA GLU A 100 -23.84 7.42 6.82
C GLU A 100 -24.98 7.40 5.78
N SER A 101 -24.69 6.91 4.57
CA SER A 101 -25.70 6.73 3.53
C SER A 101 -26.77 5.70 3.93
N ALA A 102 -26.36 4.62 4.60
CA ALA A 102 -27.32 3.62 5.10
C ALA A 102 -28.29 4.20 6.12
N GLU A 103 -27.82 5.02 7.05
CA GLU A 103 -28.67 5.70 8.02
C GLU A 103 -29.60 6.73 7.34
N GLN A 104 -29.04 7.55 6.45
CA GLN A 104 -29.81 8.58 5.74
C GLN A 104 -30.96 7.99 4.91
N TYR A 105 -30.73 6.88 4.23
CA TYR A 105 -31.68 6.27 3.29
C TYR A 105 -32.32 4.98 3.80
N GLN A 106 -32.31 4.72 5.11
CA GLN A 106 -32.80 3.48 5.71
C GLN A 106 -34.28 3.23 5.41
N ASN A 107 -35.11 4.29 5.27
CA ASN A 107 -36.51 4.23 5.01
C ASN A 107 -36.89 4.40 3.53
N VAL A 108 -35.93 4.55 2.65
CA VAL A 108 -36.16 4.64 1.20
C VAL A 108 -36.21 3.22 0.64
N LEU A 109 -37.40 2.83 0.16
CA LEU A 109 -37.59 1.47 -0.36
C LEU A 109 -36.79 1.23 -1.65
N LEU A 110 -36.29 0.03 -1.74
CA LEU A 110 -35.57 -0.50 -2.91
C LEU A 110 -36.11 -1.92 -3.17
N PRO A 111 -36.54 -2.27 -4.40
CA PRO A 111 -36.88 -3.67 -4.69
C PRO A 111 -35.68 -4.60 -4.51
N GLY A 112 -35.83 -5.67 -3.73
CA GLY A 112 -34.85 -6.73 -3.63
C GLY A 112 -34.96 -7.67 -4.82
N TYR A 113 -33.84 -7.93 -5.50
CA TYR A 113 -33.77 -8.80 -6.68
C TYR A 113 -33.07 -10.11 -6.38
N THR A 114 -33.59 -11.20 -6.95
CA THR A 114 -32.90 -12.47 -7.12
C THR A 114 -33.04 -12.90 -8.57
N HIS A 115 -31.96 -13.37 -9.20
CA HIS A 115 -31.96 -13.75 -10.62
C HIS A 115 -32.47 -12.64 -11.57
N LEU A 116 -32.22 -11.36 -11.22
CA LEU A 116 -32.74 -10.17 -11.92
C LEU A 116 -34.28 -10.07 -11.94
N GLN A 117 -34.97 -10.78 -11.04
CA GLN A 117 -36.41 -10.70 -10.83
C GLN A 117 -36.73 -10.07 -9.46
N ILE A 118 -37.77 -9.27 -9.38
CA ILE A 118 -38.24 -8.68 -8.11
C ILE A 118 -38.65 -9.83 -7.19
N ALA A 119 -38.06 -9.87 -6.01
CA ALA A 119 -38.27 -10.94 -5.04
C ALA A 119 -38.98 -10.46 -3.78
N MET A 120 -38.48 -9.39 -3.12
CA MET A 120 -38.99 -8.94 -1.86
C MET A 120 -38.70 -7.44 -1.61
N PRO A 121 -39.41 -6.80 -0.66
CA PRO A 121 -39.08 -5.44 -0.25
C PRO A 121 -37.70 -5.34 0.40
N SER A 122 -36.95 -4.28 0.08
CA SER A 122 -35.68 -3.92 0.69
C SER A 122 -35.61 -2.40 0.84
N SER A 123 -34.45 -1.87 1.21
CA SER A 123 -34.19 -0.45 1.29
C SER A 123 -32.77 -0.10 0.83
N PHE A 124 -32.55 1.16 0.47
CA PHE A 124 -31.21 1.67 0.21
C PHE A 124 -30.30 1.55 1.43
N GLY A 125 -30.86 1.72 2.65
CA GLY A 125 -30.10 1.48 3.88
C GLY A 125 -29.53 0.07 3.95
N MET A 126 -30.33 -0.94 3.62
CA MET A 126 -29.90 -2.33 3.59
C MET A 126 -28.85 -2.58 2.49
N TRP A 127 -28.99 -1.94 1.34
CA TRP A 127 -28.04 -2.06 0.23
C TRP A 127 -26.68 -1.43 0.57
N PHE A 128 -26.64 -0.20 1.11
CA PHE A 128 -25.40 0.44 1.53
C PHE A 128 -24.69 -0.30 2.66
N SER A 129 -25.45 -0.72 3.69
CA SER A 129 -24.88 -1.44 4.83
C SER A 129 -24.32 -2.81 4.44
N ALA A 130 -24.87 -3.49 3.43
CA ALA A 130 -24.33 -4.74 2.92
C ALA A 130 -22.89 -4.57 2.36
N TYR A 131 -22.64 -3.49 1.63
CA TYR A 131 -21.29 -3.18 1.17
C TYR A 131 -20.38 -2.73 2.31
N ALA A 132 -20.88 -1.97 3.27
CA ALA A 132 -20.13 -1.61 4.46
C ALA A 132 -19.69 -2.86 5.24
N GLU A 133 -20.57 -3.84 5.44
CA GLU A 133 -20.24 -5.10 6.10
C GLU A 133 -19.17 -5.90 5.33
N THR A 134 -19.26 -5.94 4.00
CA THR A 134 -18.25 -6.61 3.15
C THR A 134 -16.85 -5.96 3.30
N LEU A 135 -16.78 -4.64 3.49
CA LEU A 135 -15.51 -3.94 3.74
C LEU A 135 -14.86 -4.33 5.07
N ILE A 136 -15.62 -4.81 6.07
CA ILE A 136 -15.06 -5.34 7.32
C ILE A 136 -14.23 -6.60 7.04
N ASP A 137 -14.71 -7.47 6.16
CA ASP A 137 -13.96 -8.65 5.73
C ASP A 137 -12.68 -8.25 4.97
N ASP A 138 -12.77 -7.26 4.10
CA ASP A 138 -11.62 -6.71 3.36
C ASP A 138 -10.56 -6.14 4.32
N ILE A 139 -10.96 -5.39 5.35
CA ILE A 139 -10.06 -4.89 6.40
C ILE A 139 -9.38 -6.04 7.15
N THR A 140 -10.07 -7.14 7.37
CA THR A 140 -9.51 -8.33 8.01
C THR A 140 -8.38 -8.93 7.15
N MET A 141 -8.56 -9.00 5.83
CA MET A 141 -7.51 -9.43 4.90
C MET A 141 -6.33 -8.46 4.86
N LEU A 142 -6.59 -7.15 4.84
CA LEU A 142 -5.54 -6.13 4.91
C LEU A 142 -4.76 -6.19 6.23
N ASN A 143 -5.42 -6.45 7.36
CA ASN A 143 -4.76 -6.65 8.65
C ASN A 143 -3.85 -7.89 8.65
N ALA A 144 -4.26 -8.98 8.01
CA ALA A 144 -3.44 -10.16 7.85
C ALA A 144 -2.21 -9.88 6.97
N ALA A 145 -2.39 -9.16 5.86
CA ALA A 145 -1.29 -8.73 5.00
C ALA A 145 -0.31 -7.82 5.74
N LEU A 146 -0.81 -6.86 6.51
CA LEU A 146 0.03 -5.98 7.33
C LEU A 146 0.91 -6.77 8.31
N LYS A 147 0.37 -7.80 8.97
CA LYS A 147 1.16 -8.66 9.87
C LYS A 147 2.30 -9.39 9.15
N VAL A 148 2.12 -9.73 7.88
CA VAL A 148 3.15 -10.40 7.07
C VAL A 148 4.27 -9.44 6.68
N VAL A 149 3.95 -8.24 6.24
CA VAL A 149 4.95 -7.26 5.78
C VAL A 149 5.60 -6.47 6.92
N ASN A 150 4.95 -6.36 8.08
CA ASN A 150 5.45 -5.62 9.23
C ASN A 150 6.47 -6.44 10.08
N GLN A 151 7.42 -7.08 9.37
CA GLN A 151 8.50 -7.87 9.95
C GLN A 151 9.82 -7.46 9.30
N ASN A 152 10.81 -7.06 10.11
CA ASN A 152 12.11 -6.60 9.63
C ASN A 152 12.97 -7.73 9.08
N PRO A 153 13.31 -7.77 7.78
CA PRO A 153 14.21 -8.77 7.20
C PRO A 153 15.68 -8.36 7.30
N LEU A 154 15.99 -7.09 7.60
CA LEU A 154 17.33 -6.52 7.56
C LEU A 154 18.29 -7.26 8.49
N GLY A 155 19.51 -7.48 8.02
CA GLY A 155 20.55 -8.25 8.70
C GLY A 155 20.51 -9.75 8.36
N SER A 156 19.64 -10.19 7.46
CA SER A 156 19.71 -11.53 6.86
C SER A 156 20.83 -11.66 5.84
N ALA A 157 21.42 -10.54 5.43
CA ALA A 157 22.47 -10.46 4.41
C ALA A 157 22.06 -11.21 3.13
N ALA A 158 22.94 -12.05 2.60
CA ALA A 158 22.66 -12.85 1.40
C ALA A 158 21.88 -14.16 1.70
N GLY A 159 21.28 -14.29 2.90
CA GLY A 159 20.41 -15.42 3.26
C GLY A 159 20.83 -16.20 4.50
N TYR A 160 22.05 -16.05 4.98
CA TYR A 160 22.58 -16.82 6.12
C TYR A 160 23.04 -15.93 7.28
N GLY A 161 22.74 -14.64 7.22
CA GLY A 161 23.15 -13.66 8.22
C GLY A 161 24.58 -13.18 8.01
N SER A 162 25.16 -12.60 9.06
CA SER A 162 26.50 -12.04 9.05
C SER A 162 27.23 -12.44 10.34
N SER A 163 28.56 -12.57 10.26
CA SER A 163 29.43 -12.76 11.42
C SER A 163 29.70 -11.46 12.20
N PHE A 164 29.29 -10.31 11.65
CA PHE A 164 29.35 -9.05 12.40
C PHE A 164 28.31 -9.03 13.53
N PRO A 165 28.63 -8.41 14.66
CA PRO A 165 27.72 -8.35 15.84
C PRO A 165 26.59 -7.33 15.64
N ILE A 166 25.89 -7.39 14.50
CA ILE A 166 24.80 -6.47 14.16
C ILE A 166 23.63 -6.61 15.11
N ASN A 167 23.03 -5.48 15.49
CA ASN A 167 21.87 -5.44 16.37
C ASN A 167 20.57 -5.35 15.56
N ARG A 168 20.02 -6.51 15.15
CA ARG A 168 18.80 -6.58 14.37
C ARG A 168 17.55 -6.12 15.14
N THR A 169 17.55 -6.28 16.46
CA THR A 169 16.45 -5.76 17.30
C THR A 169 16.41 -4.24 17.30
N PHE A 170 17.57 -3.59 17.40
CA PHE A 170 17.69 -2.15 17.31
C PHE A 170 17.17 -1.64 15.95
N THR A 171 17.60 -2.24 14.84
CA THR A 171 17.11 -1.81 13.50
C THR A 171 15.62 -2.07 13.33
N THR A 172 15.06 -3.11 13.94
CA THR A 172 13.60 -3.37 13.94
C THR A 172 12.84 -2.23 14.59
N GLN A 173 13.32 -1.73 15.74
CA GLN A 173 12.71 -0.61 16.47
C GLN A 173 12.87 0.70 15.71
N GLU A 174 14.07 1.03 15.23
CA GLU A 174 14.35 2.26 14.48
C GLU A 174 13.54 2.36 13.17
N LEU A 175 13.28 1.24 12.50
CA LEU A 175 12.48 1.18 11.28
C LEU A 175 10.96 1.03 11.55
N GLY A 176 10.56 0.97 12.82
CA GLY A 176 9.16 0.90 13.22
C GLY A 176 8.46 -0.39 12.80
N PHE A 177 9.19 -1.50 12.65
CA PHE A 177 8.58 -2.81 12.43
C PHE A 177 8.03 -3.39 13.74
N ALA A 178 6.93 -4.13 13.65
CA ALA A 178 6.32 -4.78 14.80
C ALA A 178 7.19 -5.93 15.35
N THR A 179 7.94 -6.60 14.49
CA THR A 179 8.77 -7.74 14.87
C THR A 179 9.92 -7.96 13.87
N LEU A 180 10.81 -8.85 14.23
CA LEU A 180 11.93 -9.29 13.41
C LEU A 180 11.57 -10.56 12.63
N LYS A 181 12.04 -10.67 11.40
CA LYS A 181 12.11 -11.94 10.67
C LYS A 181 13.30 -12.71 11.22
N PHE A 182 13.10 -13.59 12.19
CA PHE A 182 14.18 -14.19 13.01
C PHE A 182 15.16 -15.01 12.19
N ASN A 183 14.65 -15.93 11.37
CA ASN A 183 15.47 -16.79 10.54
C ASN A 183 15.90 -16.06 9.26
N SER A 184 17.22 -15.94 9.04
CA SER A 184 17.78 -15.21 7.89
C SER A 184 17.45 -15.87 6.55
N VAL A 185 17.32 -17.19 6.49
CA VAL A 185 16.89 -17.92 5.28
C VAL A 185 15.42 -17.63 5.00
N ALA A 186 14.57 -17.70 6.02
CA ALA A 186 13.14 -17.36 5.89
C ALA A 186 12.93 -15.89 5.49
N ALA A 187 13.81 -14.97 5.91
CA ALA A 187 13.78 -13.59 5.48
C ALA A 187 13.98 -13.48 3.96
N GLN A 188 14.97 -14.17 3.39
CA GLN A 188 15.19 -14.19 1.94
C GLN A 188 14.07 -14.91 1.18
N MET A 189 13.53 -16.00 1.72
CA MET A 189 12.40 -16.72 1.13
C MET A 189 11.09 -15.93 1.15
N SER A 190 11.03 -14.82 1.89
CA SER A 190 9.83 -13.95 1.90
C SER A 190 9.69 -13.10 0.62
N ARG A 191 10.71 -13.04 -0.24
CA ARG A 191 10.67 -12.37 -1.54
C ARG A 191 9.54 -12.94 -2.39
N GLY A 192 8.70 -12.08 -2.95
CA GLY A 192 7.50 -12.47 -3.70
C GLY A 192 6.32 -12.90 -2.82
N LYS A 193 6.57 -13.43 -1.61
CA LYS A 193 5.49 -13.84 -0.70
C LYS A 193 4.82 -12.65 -0.03
N SER A 194 5.60 -11.67 0.42
CA SER A 194 5.10 -10.42 1.00
C SER A 194 4.22 -9.67 0.00
N GLU A 195 4.74 -9.47 -1.20
CA GLU A 195 4.07 -8.78 -2.31
C GLU A 195 2.77 -9.49 -2.71
N LYS A 196 2.83 -10.81 -2.86
CA LYS A 196 1.67 -11.64 -3.20
C LYS A 196 0.59 -11.57 -2.13
N THR A 197 0.97 -11.56 -0.84
CA THR A 197 0.00 -11.47 0.26
C THR A 197 -0.73 -10.13 0.23
N VAL A 198 -0.03 -9.02 -0.04
CA VAL A 198 -0.66 -7.70 -0.19
C VAL A 198 -1.55 -7.66 -1.42
N ALA A 199 -1.09 -8.20 -2.56
CA ALA A 199 -1.90 -8.27 -3.78
C ALA A 199 -3.21 -9.05 -3.58
N PHE A 200 -3.21 -10.15 -2.84
CA PHE A 200 -4.44 -10.87 -2.50
C PHE A 200 -5.39 -10.04 -1.62
N ALA A 201 -4.89 -9.33 -0.63
CA ALA A 201 -5.72 -8.45 0.18
C ALA A 201 -6.32 -7.30 -0.64
N MET A 202 -5.53 -6.71 -1.54
CA MET A 202 -6.00 -5.67 -2.46
C MET A 202 -7.05 -6.20 -3.44
N SER A 203 -6.91 -7.43 -3.94
CA SER A 203 -7.89 -8.02 -4.86
C SER A 203 -9.24 -8.28 -4.18
N SER A 204 -9.27 -8.52 -2.87
CA SER A 204 -10.53 -8.59 -2.10
C SER A 204 -11.27 -7.26 -2.13
N VAL A 205 -10.58 -6.16 -1.78
CA VAL A 205 -11.14 -4.80 -1.85
C VAL A 205 -11.61 -4.48 -3.28
N ALA A 206 -10.80 -4.81 -4.29
CA ALA A 206 -11.16 -4.59 -5.69
C ALA A 206 -12.44 -5.32 -6.07
N ALA A 207 -12.62 -6.57 -5.63
CA ALA A 207 -13.83 -7.34 -5.89
C ALA A 207 -15.08 -6.70 -5.26
N THR A 208 -14.98 -6.16 -4.04
CA THR A 208 -16.06 -5.40 -3.40
C THR A 208 -16.40 -4.14 -4.19
N LEU A 209 -15.40 -3.35 -4.59
CA LEU A 209 -15.59 -2.14 -5.39
C LEU A 209 -16.19 -2.43 -6.77
N ALA A 210 -15.77 -3.53 -7.41
CA ALA A 210 -16.32 -3.95 -8.72
C ALA A 210 -17.80 -4.29 -8.62
N LYS A 211 -18.22 -5.02 -7.57
CA LYS A 211 -19.64 -5.35 -7.33
C LYS A 211 -20.46 -4.10 -7.05
N PHE A 212 -20.01 -3.24 -6.14
CA PHE A 212 -20.69 -1.98 -5.85
C PHE A 212 -20.86 -1.13 -7.09
N SER A 213 -19.80 -0.98 -7.87
CA SER A 213 -19.82 -0.21 -9.13
C SER A 213 -20.77 -0.82 -10.16
N MET A 214 -20.87 -2.16 -10.23
CA MET A 214 -21.81 -2.83 -11.11
C MET A 214 -23.25 -2.54 -10.71
N ASP A 215 -23.57 -2.59 -9.42
CA ASP A 215 -24.91 -2.25 -8.93
C ASP A 215 -25.27 -0.79 -9.23
N VAL A 216 -24.33 0.15 -9.01
CA VAL A 216 -24.53 1.56 -9.36
C VAL A 216 -24.82 1.74 -10.85
N CYS A 217 -24.05 1.10 -11.73
CA CYS A 217 -24.29 1.15 -13.17
C CYS A 217 -25.68 0.59 -13.55
N LEU A 218 -26.05 -0.52 -12.90
CA LEU A 218 -27.35 -1.16 -13.15
C LEU A 218 -28.50 -0.27 -12.65
N TYR A 219 -28.44 0.23 -11.43
CA TYR A 219 -29.49 1.03 -10.81
C TYR A 219 -29.63 2.43 -11.42
N MET A 220 -28.60 2.93 -12.07
CA MET A 220 -28.65 4.16 -12.83
C MET A 220 -29.16 3.96 -14.28
N SER A 221 -29.28 2.71 -14.75
CA SER A 221 -29.78 2.45 -16.10
C SER A 221 -31.22 2.92 -16.25
N GLN A 222 -31.61 3.33 -17.46
CA GLN A 222 -32.99 3.81 -17.75
C GLN A 222 -34.08 2.79 -17.46
N ASN A 223 -33.74 1.50 -17.37
CA ASN A 223 -34.70 0.44 -17.04
C ASN A 223 -35.00 0.35 -15.54
N PHE A 224 -34.00 0.63 -14.70
CA PHE A 224 -34.16 0.62 -13.23
C PHE A 224 -34.48 2.01 -12.69
N ASP A 225 -33.67 3.00 -13.08
CA ASP A 225 -33.83 4.42 -12.72
C ASP A 225 -34.04 4.65 -11.19
N PHE A 226 -33.30 3.86 -10.39
CA PHE A 226 -33.40 3.94 -8.92
C PHE A 226 -32.50 5.03 -8.34
N ILE A 227 -31.40 5.35 -9.02
CA ILE A 227 -30.41 6.34 -8.61
C ILE A 227 -30.03 7.24 -9.78
N SER A 228 -29.58 8.45 -9.46
CA SER A 228 -28.98 9.37 -10.41
C SER A 228 -27.68 9.93 -9.86
N LEU A 229 -26.77 10.28 -10.74
CA LEU A 229 -25.51 10.91 -10.39
C LEU A 229 -25.49 12.38 -10.79
N PRO A 230 -24.79 13.24 -10.04
CA PRO A 230 -24.52 14.61 -10.45
C PRO A 230 -23.87 14.68 -11.84
N ALA A 231 -24.15 15.72 -12.61
CA ALA A 231 -23.69 15.84 -13.99
C ALA A 231 -22.16 15.79 -14.13
N HIS A 232 -21.41 16.26 -13.13
CA HIS A 232 -19.94 16.24 -13.14
C HIS A 232 -19.33 14.85 -12.92
N LEU A 233 -20.12 13.86 -12.51
CA LEU A 233 -19.74 12.45 -12.36
C LEU A 233 -20.26 11.57 -13.50
N THR A 234 -20.80 12.19 -14.56
CA THR A 234 -21.35 11.48 -15.72
C THR A 234 -20.74 12.04 -17.01
N THR A 235 -20.64 11.19 -18.02
CA THR A 235 -20.31 11.63 -19.36
C THR A 235 -21.55 11.62 -20.25
N GLY A 236 -21.62 12.60 -21.15
CA GLY A 236 -22.70 12.71 -22.14
C GLY A 236 -22.30 12.13 -23.49
N SER A 237 -23.20 12.31 -24.45
CA SER A 237 -22.93 12.05 -25.86
C SER A 237 -23.19 13.32 -26.63
N SER A 238 -22.32 13.66 -27.59
CA SER A 238 -22.51 14.82 -28.46
C SER A 238 -23.76 14.70 -29.36
N ILE A 239 -24.17 13.47 -29.67
CA ILE A 239 -25.36 13.17 -30.49
C ILE A 239 -26.62 13.05 -29.62
N MET A 240 -26.48 12.62 -28.38
CA MET A 240 -27.60 12.38 -27.44
C MET A 240 -27.37 13.16 -26.14
N PRO A 241 -27.69 14.46 -26.08
CA PRO A 241 -27.37 15.29 -24.90
C PRO A 241 -28.13 14.91 -23.64
N HIS A 242 -29.21 14.14 -23.75
CA HIS A 242 -29.96 13.59 -22.62
C HIS A 242 -29.31 12.34 -22.00
N LYS A 243 -28.33 11.71 -22.68
CA LYS A 243 -27.65 10.50 -22.21
C LYS A 243 -26.64 10.85 -21.13
N LYS A 244 -26.71 10.19 -19.99
CA LYS A 244 -25.79 10.32 -18.87
C LYS A 244 -25.21 8.94 -18.55
N ASN A 245 -23.91 8.77 -18.78
CA ASN A 245 -23.22 7.50 -18.52
C ASN A 245 -22.59 7.54 -17.14
N PRO A 246 -22.62 6.45 -16.34
CA PRO A 246 -21.96 6.36 -15.03
C PRO A 246 -20.45 6.07 -15.15
N ASP A 247 -19.75 6.90 -15.90
CA ASP A 247 -18.36 6.69 -16.37
C ASP A 247 -17.40 6.36 -15.22
N VAL A 248 -17.52 7.07 -14.10
CA VAL A 248 -16.66 6.85 -12.93
C VAL A 248 -16.80 5.41 -12.44
N PHE A 249 -18.04 4.91 -12.33
CA PHE A 249 -18.29 3.54 -11.85
C PHE A 249 -17.98 2.48 -12.91
N GLU A 250 -18.17 2.78 -14.19
CA GLU A 250 -17.72 1.89 -15.28
C GLU A 250 -16.20 1.71 -15.26
N LEU A 251 -15.45 2.80 -15.06
CA LEU A 251 -13.99 2.76 -14.94
C LEU A 251 -13.52 2.03 -13.67
N ILE A 252 -14.15 2.26 -12.51
CA ILE A 252 -13.83 1.53 -11.28
C ILE A 252 -14.05 0.04 -11.51
N ARG A 253 -15.21 -0.36 -12.02
CA ARG A 253 -15.50 -1.76 -12.34
C ARG A 253 -14.46 -2.36 -13.29
N GLY A 254 -14.10 -1.63 -14.34
CA GLY A 254 -13.12 -2.10 -15.33
C GLY A 254 -11.71 -2.26 -14.76
N LYS A 255 -11.28 -1.38 -13.85
CA LYS A 255 -9.96 -1.44 -13.22
C LYS A 255 -9.88 -2.46 -12.07
N CYS A 256 -10.99 -2.80 -11.46
CA CYS A 256 -11.07 -3.74 -10.33
C CYS A 256 -11.32 -5.20 -10.74
N ASN A 257 -11.40 -5.49 -12.04
CA ASN A 257 -11.53 -6.85 -12.59
C ASN A 257 -10.18 -7.49 -12.91
#